data_16b8bd5e9b558899b3ffd254949b2e44
#
_entry.id   16b8bd5e9b558899b3ffd254949b2e44
#
_cell.length_a   1.000
_cell.length_b   1.000
_cell.length_c   1.000
_cell.angle_alpha   90.00
_cell.angle_beta   90.00
_cell.angle_gamma   90.00
#
_symmetry.space_group_name_H-M   'P 1'
#
loop_
_entity.id
_entity.type
_entity.pdbx_description
1 polymer ?
#
loop_
_entity_poly.entity_id
_entity_poly.type
_entity_poly.pdbx_seq_one_letter_code
_entity_poly.pdbx_strand_id
1 'polypeptide(L)'
;MTESTDLSGKTAVVTGATAGIGLQAVTALAGQGAFVIGVGRDPQRCLKAEASIRAVCPQAQVLYLLADLSKLDQVRTLAASVRQELHSRRLPVLDILVNNAGTYSARYSRTADGLELTLAVNHFAAFLLTRELLSLLTAASSGRIITVSSGSHFGAFIDLKRLNRPLIYNGLWAYKVSKLANVLFSLELNSRLRLAGTPARAFALDPGLVNTEIGLKTGDRLSALVWKYRRRRGASPEVPAKMILYLASQAALPDDLYWRDCRPKTPSWQAQRPDLARQLWEISSQLCAIQAENQEK
;
A
#
# COMPACT_ATOMS: atom_id res chain seq x y z
N MET A 1 16.43 -10.38 22.82
CA MET A 1 15.09 -10.30 23.43
C MET A 1 14.12 -10.13 22.27
N THR A 2 13.28 -11.11 21.99
CA THR A 2 12.20 -10.99 21.00
C THR A 2 11.15 -10.08 21.63
N GLU A 3 11.08 -8.80 21.18
CA GLU A 3 9.98 -7.93 21.56
C GLU A 3 8.67 -8.61 21.18
N SER A 4 7.70 -8.54 22.09
CA SER A 4 6.37 -9.09 21.89
C SER A 4 5.76 -8.47 20.64
N THR A 5 5.38 -9.31 19.67
CA THR A 5 4.65 -8.87 18.47
C THR A 5 3.15 -8.81 18.72
N ASP A 6 2.70 -8.75 19.97
CA ASP A 6 1.30 -8.67 20.33
C ASP A 6 0.65 -7.40 19.79
N LEU A 7 -0.36 -7.59 18.96
CA LEU A 7 -1.18 -6.53 18.36
C LEU A 7 -2.62 -6.56 18.88
N SER A 8 -2.86 -7.17 20.02
CA SER A 8 -4.18 -7.18 20.67
C SER A 8 -4.68 -5.75 20.90
N GLY A 9 -5.92 -5.48 20.52
CA GLY A 9 -6.51 -4.15 20.56
C GLY A 9 -6.08 -3.18 19.44
N LYS A 10 -5.16 -3.60 18.55
CA LYS A 10 -4.75 -2.82 17.38
C LYS A 10 -5.68 -3.06 16.19
N THR A 11 -5.79 -2.06 15.35
CA THR A 11 -6.62 -2.09 14.15
C THR A 11 -5.77 -1.95 12.89
N ALA A 12 -6.08 -2.72 11.86
CA ALA A 12 -5.34 -2.70 10.61
C ALA A 12 -6.26 -2.70 9.38
N VAL A 13 -5.84 -2.01 8.32
CA VAL A 13 -6.42 -2.10 6.97
C VAL A 13 -5.34 -2.58 6.01
N VAL A 14 -5.64 -3.60 5.20
CA VAL A 14 -4.73 -4.16 4.20
C VAL A 14 -5.40 -4.18 2.83
N THR A 15 -4.86 -3.45 1.86
CA THR A 15 -5.37 -3.45 0.49
C THR A 15 -4.77 -4.59 -0.35
N GLY A 16 -5.56 -5.13 -1.31
CA GLY A 16 -5.13 -6.27 -2.11
C GLY A 16 -4.97 -7.55 -1.30
N ALA A 17 -5.85 -7.75 -0.33
CA ALA A 17 -5.75 -8.74 0.74
C ALA A 17 -6.21 -10.16 0.36
N THR A 18 -6.62 -10.42 -0.90
CA THR A 18 -7.21 -11.70 -1.30
C THR A 18 -6.20 -12.73 -1.82
N ALA A 19 -4.93 -12.39 -1.93
CA ALA A 19 -3.87 -13.30 -2.41
C ALA A 19 -2.47 -12.74 -2.08
N GLY A 20 -1.46 -13.60 -2.23
CA GLY A 20 -0.05 -13.22 -2.16
C GLY A 20 0.34 -12.49 -0.88
N ILE A 21 1.09 -11.40 -1.00
CA ILE A 21 1.61 -10.63 0.14
C ILE A 21 0.48 -10.12 1.03
N GLY A 22 -0.59 -9.57 0.43
CA GLY A 22 -1.70 -9.00 1.19
C GLY A 22 -2.44 -10.02 2.04
N LEU A 23 -2.70 -11.22 1.50
CA LEU A 23 -3.32 -12.31 2.26
C LEU A 23 -2.44 -12.74 3.44
N GLN A 24 -1.14 -12.93 3.19
CA GLN A 24 -0.20 -13.31 4.25
C GLN A 24 -0.02 -12.21 5.30
N ALA A 25 -0.10 -10.94 4.89
CA ALA A 25 -0.07 -9.82 5.83
C ALA A 25 -1.31 -9.80 6.74
N VAL A 26 -2.52 -10.02 6.18
CA VAL A 26 -3.74 -10.15 7.00
C VAL A 26 -3.60 -11.31 7.97
N THR A 27 -3.15 -12.48 7.51
CA THR A 27 -2.95 -13.67 8.35
C THR A 27 -1.97 -13.39 9.48
N ALA A 28 -0.83 -12.74 9.17
CA ALA A 28 0.19 -12.42 10.16
C ALA A 28 -0.29 -11.41 11.21
N LEU A 29 -0.94 -10.32 10.79
CA LEU A 29 -1.44 -9.28 11.70
C LEU A 29 -2.58 -9.82 12.58
N ALA A 30 -3.54 -10.53 11.99
CA ALA A 30 -4.65 -11.13 12.74
C ALA A 30 -4.19 -12.25 13.67
N GLY A 31 -3.17 -13.03 13.27
CA GLY A 31 -2.54 -14.04 14.11
C GLY A 31 -1.82 -13.47 15.34
N GLN A 32 -1.51 -12.16 15.35
CA GLN A 32 -0.98 -11.44 16.49
C GLN A 32 -2.06 -10.65 17.27
N GLY A 33 -3.33 -10.93 17.03
CA GLY A 33 -4.46 -10.37 17.79
C GLY A 33 -5.04 -9.06 17.24
N ALA A 34 -4.53 -8.53 16.13
CA ALA A 34 -5.11 -7.33 15.53
C ALA A 34 -6.51 -7.59 14.94
N PHE A 35 -7.41 -6.62 15.03
CA PHE A 35 -8.59 -6.56 14.16
C PHE A 35 -8.19 -6.07 12.77
N VAL A 36 -8.38 -6.89 11.73
CA VAL A 36 -7.89 -6.59 10.39
C VAL A 36 -9.02 -6.49 9.38
N ILE A 37 -9.11 -5.35 8.69
CA ILE A 37 -9.98 -5.15 7.55
C ILE A 37 -9.18 -5.43 6.28
N GLY A 38 -9.44 -6.58 5.64
CA GLY A 38 -8.93 -6.92 4.32
C GLY A 38 -9.74 -6.24 3.23
N VAL A 39 -9.08 -5.75 2.17
CA VAL A 39 -9.75 -5.13 1.03
C VAL A 39 -9.49 -5.93 -0.23
N GLY A 40 -10.56 -6.30 -0.92
CA GLY A 40 -10.54 -6.98 -2.22
C GLY A 40 -11.63 -6.44 -3.15
N ARG A 41 -11.57 -6.78 -4.44
CA ARG A 41 -12.58 -6.34 -5.43
C ARG A 41 -13.57 -7.42 -5.83
N ASP A 42 -13.25 -8.67 -5.53
CA ASP A 42 -14.04 -9.84 -5.92
C ASP A 42 -14.60 -10.51 -4.66
N PRO A 43 -15.95 -10.57 -4.52
CA PRO A 43 -16.59 -11.11 -3.33
C PRO A 43 -16.20 -12.57 -3.04
N GLN A 44 -16.11 -13.41 -4.08
CA GLN A 44 -15.79 -14.82 -3.92
C GLN A 44 -14.35 -15.03 -3.44
N ARG A 45 -13.42 -14.19 -3.94
CA ARG A 45 -12.04 -14.21 -3.47
C ARG A 45 -11.91 -13.69 -2.05
N CYS A 46 -12.70 -12.71 -1.65
CA CYS A 46 -12.74 -12.23 -0.27
C CYS A 46 -13.23 -13.31 0.69
N LEU A 47 -14.34 -13.98 0.37
CA LEU A 47 -14.86 -15.09 1.17
C LEU A 47 -13.85 -16.24 1.31
N LYS A 48 -13.20 -16.63 0.21
CA LYS A 48 -12.15 -17.67 0.24
C LYS A 48 -10.95 -17.26 1.08
N ALA A 49 -10.52 -16.00 0.99
CA ALA A 49 -9.42 -15.47 1.77
C ALA A 49 -9.75 -15.48 3.27
N GLU A 50 -10.93 -15.01 3.66
CA GLU A 50 -11.40 -15.04 5.04
C GLU A 50 -11.46 -16.47 5.60
N ALA A 51 -12.06 -17.39 4.86
CA ALA A 51 -12.14 -18.79 5.24
C ALA A 51 -10.75 -19.42 5.43
N SER A 52 -9.79 -19.12 4.53
CA SER A 52 -8.42 -19.62 4.64
C SER A 52 -7.67 -19.08 5.87
N ILE A 53 -7.92 -17.82 6.24
CA ILE A 53 -7.33 -17.24 7.45
C ILE A 53 -7.91 -17.89 8.69
N ARG A 54 -9.23 -18.04 8.77
CA ARG A 54 -9.90 -18.68 9.91
C ARG A 54 -9.54 -20.14 10.08
N ALA A 55 -9.22 -20.83 8.99
CA ALA A 55 -8.74 -22.23 9.04
C ALA A 55 -7.38 -22.38 9.75
N VAL A 56 -6.48 -21.39 9.61
CA VAL A 56 -5.15 -21.42 10.24
C VAL A 56 -5.11 -20.65 11.56
N CYS A 57 -6.02 -19.69 11.75
CA CYS A 57 -6.16 -18.89 12.95
C CYS A 57 -7.66 -18.74 13.29
N PRO A 58 -8.29 -19.69 13.99
CA PRO A 58 -9.73 -19.66 14.30
C PRO A 58 -10.17 -18.42 15.09
N GLN A 59 -9.27 -17.83 15.88
CA GLN A 59 -9.52 -16.63 16.69
C GLN A 59 -9.31 -15.32 15.94
N ALA A 60 -8.91 -15.37 14.66
CA ALA A 60 -8.62 -14.19 13.88
C ALA A 60 -9.84 -13.26 13.77
N GLN A 61 -9.66 -12.00 14.15
CA GLN A 61 -10.65 -10.94 13.99
C GLN A 61 -10.47 -10.29 12.61
N VAL A 62 -11.11 -10.85 11.59
CA VAL A 62 -10.96 -10.42 10.21
C VAL A 62 -12.31 -10.13 9.58
N LEU A 63 -12.37 -9.03 8.84
CA LEU A 63 -13.50 -8.61 8.00
C LEU A 63 -12.98 -8.25 6.62
N TYR A 64 -13.75 -8.53 5.56
CA TYR A 64 -13.41 -8.08 4.21
C TYR A 64 -14.39 -7.02 3.70
N LEU A 65 -13.86 -5.92 3.18
CA LEU A 65 -14.59 -4.88 2.46
C LEU A 65 -14.29 -4.96 0.96
N LEU A 66 -15.30 -4.65 0.15
CA LEU A 66 -15.20 -4.69 -1.31
C LEU A 66 -14.90 -3.29 -1.85
N ALA A 67 -13.86 -3.17 -2.67
CA ALA A 67 -13.56 -1.96 -3.42
C ALA A 67 -12.73 -2.26 -4.69
N ASP A 68 -13.10 -1.66 -5.80
CA ASP A 68 -12.27 -1.56 -7.00
C ASP A 68 -11.40 -0.30 -6.89
N LEU A 69 -10.14 -0.49 -6.55
CA LEU A 69 -9.18 0.59 -6.34
C LEU A 69 -8.78 1.32 -7.64
N SER A 70 -9.29 0.91 -8.79
CA SER A 70 -9.16 1.68 -10.03
C SER A 70 -10.17 2.82 -10.14
N LYS A 71 -11.10 2.96 -9.18
CA LYS A 71 -12.17 3.96 -9.12
C LYS A 71 -12.05 4.79 -7.86
N LEU A 72 -11.82 6.09 -8.01
CA LEU A 72 -11.59 7.00 -6.87
C LEU A 72 -12.82 7.13 -5.96
N ASP A 73 -14.03 7.08 -6.51
CA ASP A 73 -15.27 7.06 -5.75
C ASP A 73 -15.36 5.83 -4.81
N GLN A 74 -14.96 4.66 -5.31
CA GLN A 74 -14.93 3.45 -4.48
C GLN A 74 -13.83 3.50 -3.41
N VAL A 75 -12.72 4.18 -3.65
CA VAL A 75 -11.71 4.42 -2.62
C VAL A 75 -12.28 5.31 -1.50
N ARG A 76 -13.04 6.35 -1.82
CA ARG A 76 -13.73 7.18 -0.81
C ARG A 76 -14.78 6.42 -0.04
N THR A 77 -15.61 5.64 -0.75
CA THR A 77 -16.61 4.77 -0.13
C THR A 77 -15.97 3.76 0.81
N LEU A 78 -14.85 3.16 0.39
CA LEU A 78 -14.05 2.26 1.24
C LEU A 78 -13.60 2.96 2.53
N ALA A 79 -13.06 4.17 2.42
CA ALA A 79 -12.62 4.93 3.60
C ALA A 79 -13.78 5.24 4.55
N ALA A 80 -14.96 5.59 4.01
CA ALA A 80 -16.18 5.78 4.82
C ALA A 80 -16.61 4.49 5.51
N SER A 81 -16.59 3.35 4.80
CA SER A 81 -16.91 2.03 5.36
C SER A 81 -15.93 1.62 6.47
N VAL A 82 -14.63 1.89 6.29
CA VAL A 82 -13.62 1.66 7.34
C VAL A 82 -13.95 2.48 8.60
N ARG A 83 -14.25 3.77 8.45
CA ARG A 83 -14.64 4.63 9.60
C ARG A 83 -15.89 4.07 10.30
N GLN A 84 -16.89 3.65 9.53
CA GLN A 84 -18.14 3.09 10.06
C GLN A 84 -17.88 1.80 10.84
N GLU A 85 -17.07 0.89 10.30
CA GLU A 85 -16.72 -0.39 10.96
C GLU A 85 -15.95 -0.17 12.25
N LEU A 86 -14.97 0.74 12.26
CA LEU A 86 -14.24 1.08 13.46
C LEU A 86 -15.16 1.73 14.52
N HIS A 87 -16.02 2.66 14.11
CA HIS A 87 -16.97 3.31 15.00
C HIS A 87 -17.96 2.31 15.64
N SER A 88 -18.54 1.41 14.83
CA SER A 88 -19.53 0.41 15.31
C SER A 88 -18.90 -0.55 16.33
N ARG A 89 -17.61 -0.79 16.25
CA ARG A 89 -16.84 -1.63 17.17
C ARG A 89 -16.23 -0.88 18.36
N ARG A 90 -16.45 0.43 18.44
CA ARG A 90 -15.85 1.32 19.46
C ARG A 90 -14.32 1.31 19.41
N LEU A 91 -13.76 1.21 18.21
CA LEU A 91 -12.33 1.29 17.95
C LEU A 91 -12.02 2.68 17.37
N PRO A 92 -11.53 3.64 18.18
CA PRO A 92 -11.53 5.06 17.80
C PRO A 92 -10.42 5.45 16.82
N VAL A 93 -9.47 4.56 16.55
CA VAL A 93 -8.28 4.85 15.74
C VAL A 93 -8.01 3.75 14.72
N LEU A 94 -7.20 4.06 13.73
CA LEU A 94 -6.57 3.09 12.84
C LEU A 94 -5.08 3.06 13.15
N ASP A 95 -4.57 1.93 13.65
CA ASP A 95 -3.15 1.80 13.99
C ASP A 95 -2.27 1.50 12.78
N ILE A 96 -2.75 0.69 11.84
CA ILE A 96 -1.93 0.16 10.75
C ILE A 96 -2.70 0.28 9.41
N LEU A 97 -2.08 0.94 8.43
CA LEU A 97 -2.55 0.94 7.04
C LEU A 97 -1.48 0.33 6.14
N VAL A 98 -1.82 -0.78 5.47
CA VAL A 98 -0.95 -1.45 4.49
C VAL A 98 -1.47 -1.21 3.08
N ASN A 99 -0.87 -0.28 2.37
CA ASN A 99 -1.09 -0.02 0.95
C ASN A 99 -0.32 -1.07 0.13
N ASN A 100 -0.90 -2.27 0.00
CA ASN A 100 -0.27 -3.40 -0.68
C ASN A 100 -0.84 -3.64 -2.08
N ALA A 101 -2.07 -3.24 -2.36
CA ALA A 101 -2.68 -3.46 -3.67
C ALA A 101 -1.80 -2.98 -4.82
N GLY A 102 -1.73 -3.78 -5.86
CA GLY A 102 -0.95 -3.43 -7.04
C GLY A 102 -1.39 -4.22 -8.26
N THR A 103 -1.19 -3.60 -9.41
CA THR A 103 -1.45 -4.19 -10.73
C THR A 103 -0.33 -3.86 -11.71
N TYR A 104 -0.33 -4.57 -12.82
CA TYR A 104 0.49 -4.32 -13.98
C TYR A 104 -0.40 -4.36 -15.23
N SER A 105 -0.24 -3.40 -16.12
CA SER A 105 -0.89 -3.43 -17.44
C SER A 105 0.16 -3.31 -18.55
N ALA A 106 0.17 -4.26 -19.48
CA ALA A 106 1.08 -4.22 -20.63
C ALA A 106 0.66 -3.16 -21.67
N ARG A 107 -0.63 -2.80 -21.70
CA ARG A 107 -1.20 -1.83 -22.65
C ARG A 107 -1.71 -0.62 -21.90
N TYR A 108 -1.60 0.54 -22.53
CA TYR A 108 -2.19 1.76 -21.98
C TYR A 108 -3.71 1.61 -21.87
N SER A 109 -4.21 1.86 -20.68
CA SER A 109 -5.64 1.96 -20.43
C SER A 109 -5.90 3.02 -19.37
N ARG A 110 -7.06 3.65 -19.43
CA ARG A 110 -7.49 4.68 -18.49
C ARG A 110 -8.66 4.17 -17.65
N THR A 111 -8.70 4.57 -16.42
CA THR A 111 -9.84 4.36 -15.52
C THR A 111 -11.01 5.29 -15.91
N ALA A 112 -12.16 5.09 -15.29
CA ALA A 112 -13.31 6.00 -15.43
C ALA A 112 -12.96 7.44 -15.03
N ASP A 113 -12.06 7.60 -14.03
CA ASP A 113 -11.54 8.90 -13.58
C ASP A 113 -10.49 9.50 -14.54
N GLY A 114 -10.20 8.82 -15.65
CA GLY A 114 -9.23 9.27 -16.64
C GLY A 114 -7.76 9.10 -16.24
N LEU A 115 -7.47 8.28 -15.23
CA LEU A 115 -6.11 7.99 -14.77
C LEU A 115 -5.52 6.78 -15.50
N GLU A 116 -4.18 6.74 -15.68
CA GLU A 116 -3.50 5.54 -16.17
C GLU A 116 -3.69 4.40 -15.15
N LEU A 117 -4.11 3.23 -15.62
CA LEU A 117 -4.58 2.12 -14.77
C LEU A 117 -3.55 1.66 -13.74
N THR A 118 -2.27 1.52 -14.13
CA THR A 118 -1.22 1.05 -13.21
C THR A 118 -0.96 2.08 -12.10
N LEU A 119 -0.88 3.36 -12.46
CA LEU A 119 -0.73 4.45 -11.50
C LEU A 119 -1.98 4.61 -10.63
N ALA A 120 -3.17 4.48 -11.22
CA ALA A 120 -4.43 4.57 -10.47
C ALA A 120 -4.47 3.59 -9.30
N VAL A 121 -4.20 2.31 -9.59
CA VAL A 121 -4.27 1.26 -8.57
C VAL A 121 -3.07 1.28 -7.62
N ASN A 122 -1.84 1.46 -8.15
CA ASN A 122 -0.62 1.30 -7.36
C ASN A 122 -0.28 2.52 -6.52
N HIS A 123 -0.66 3.72 -6.98
CA HIS A 123 -0.26 4.97 -6.35
C HIS A 123 -1.47 5.84 -5.93
N PHE A 124 -2.34 6.24 -6.88
CA PHE A 124 -3.40 7.20 -6.56
C PHE A 124 -4.42 6.65 -5.56
N ALA A 125 -4.77 5.36 -5.65
CA ALA A 125 -5.63 4.72 -4.65
C ALA A 125 -4.98 4.67 -3.27
N ALA A 126 -3.70 4.33 -3.18
CA ALA A 126 -2.94 4.33 -1.93
C ALA A 126 -2.84 5.74 -1.33
N PHE A 127 -2.56 6.74 -2.17
CA PHE A 127 -2.52 8.14 -1.80
C PHE A 127 -3.86 8.61 -1.25
N LEU A 128 -4.95 8.43 -2.02
CA LEU A 128 -6.29 8.87 -1.63
C LEU A 128 -6.78 8.17 -0.36
N LEU A 129 -6.67 6.84 -0.29
CA LEU A 129 -7.09 6.08 0.90
C LEU A 129 -6.34 6.53 2.16
N THR A 130 -5.03 6.76 2.05
CA THR A 130 -4.22 7.26 3.17
C THR A 130 -4.70 8.65 3.60
N ARG A 131 -4.95 9.56 2.66
CA ARG A 131 -5.45 10.91 2.94
C ARG A 131 -6.82 10.88 3.63
N GLU A 132 -7.72 10.06 3.15
CA GLU A 132 -9.06 9.87 3.73
C GLU A 132 -9.01 9.29 5.16
N LEU A 133 -8.07 8.40 5.46
CA LEU A 133 -7.95 7.77 6.77
C LEU A 133 -6.91 8.46 7.69
N LEU A 134 -6.32 9.57 7.25
CA LEU A 134 -5.17 10.19 7.94
C LEU A 134 -5.51 10.59 9.38
N SER A 135 -6.69 11.15 9.64
CA SER A 135 -7.12 11.55 10.98
C SER A 135 -7.15 10.37 11.96
N LEU A 136 -7.62 9.19 11.52
CA LEU A 136 -7.62 7.99 12.35
C LEU A 136 -6.20 7.46 12.60
N LEU A 137 -5.31 7.56 11.61
CA LEU A 137 -3.91 7.13 11.71
C LEU A 137 -3.08 8.03 12.61
N THR A 138 -3.33 9.34 12.58
CA THR A 138 -2.61 10.32 13.42
C THR A 138 -3.13 10.37 14.85
N ALA A 139 -4.37 9.92 15.09
CA ALA A 139 -4.93 9.78 16.43
C ALA A 139 -4.40 8.54 17.16
N ALA A 140 -3.83 7.56 16.46
CA ALA A 140 -3.23 6.39 17.07
C ALA A 140 -1.90 6.75 17.76
N SER A 141 -1.63 6.15 18.92
CA SER A 141 -0.40 6.37 19.71
C SER A 141 0.89 6.03 18.93
N SER A 142 0.79 5.18 17.92
CA SER A 142 1.90 4.81 17.05
C SER A 142 1.38 4.36 15.66
N GLY A 143 0.73 5.26 14.93
CA GLY A 143 0.20 4.95 13.60
C GLY A 143 1.28 4.50 12.60
N ARG A 144 1.01 3.47 11.81
CA ARG A 144 1.94 2.90 10.83
C ARG A 144 1.31 2.88 9.44
N ILE A 145 1.89 3.59 8.50
CA ILE A 145 1.48 3.57 7.10
C ILE A 145 2.58 2.87 6.29
N ILE A 146 2.30 1.67 5.81
CA ILE A 146 3.26 0.82 5.10
C ILE A 146 2.83 0.72 3.64
N THR A 147 3.61 1.30 2.73
CA THR A 147 3.32 1.29 1.30
C THR A 147 4.24 0.31 0.58
N VAL A 148 3.67 -0.72 -0.05
CA VAL A 148 4.44 -1.73 -0.77
C VAL A 148 4.94 -1.16 -2.10
N SER A 149 6.24 -0.95 -2.17
CA SER A 149 6.98 -0.54 -3.37
C SER A 149 7.58 -1.74 -4.09
N SER A 150 8.77 -1.62 -4.64
CA SER A 150 9.55 -2.68 -5.30
C SER A 150 10.96 -2.18 -5.60
N GLY A 151 11.95 -3.07 -5.62
CA GLY A 151 13.28 -2.78 -6.17
C GLY A 151 13.26 -2.29 -7.63
N SER A 152 12.14 -2.46 -8.34
CA SER A 152 11.98 -1.93 -9.70
C SER A 152 12.09 -0.39 -9.78
N HIS A 153 11.88 0.34 -8.68
CA HIS A 153 11.99 1.80 -8.64
C HIS A 153 13.42 2.32 -8.87
N PHE A 154 14.45 1.50 -8.63
CA PHE A 154 15.84 1.90 -8.87
C PHE A 154 16.13 2.25 -10.34
N GLY A 155 15.46 1.60 -11.28
CA GLY A 155 15.59 1.91 -12.70
C GLY A 155 14.49 2.82 -13.26
N ALA A 156 13.80 3.59 -12.41
CA ALA A 156 12.73 4.49 -12.82
C ALA A 156 13.21 5.95 -12.88
N PHE A 157 12.67 6.67 -13.84
CA PHE A 157 12.69 8.13 -13.90
C PHE A 157 11.23 8.61 -14.02
N ILE A 158 10.85 9.61 -13.23
CA ILE A 158 9.49 10.14 -13.23
C ILE A 158 9.44 11.52 -13.92
N ASP A 159 8.65 11.62 -14.98
CA ASP A 159 8.27 12.88 -15.61
C ASP A 159 6.87 13.26 -15.10
N LEU A 160 6.84 14.19 -14.15
CA LEU A 160 5.60 14.59 -13.50
C LEU A 160 4.61 15.26 -14.47
N LYS A 161 5.10 15.97 -15.49
CA LYS A 161 4.22 16.61 -16.49
C LYS A 161 3.46 15.59 -17.33
N ARG A 162 4.03 14.39 -17.46
CA ARG A 162 3.48 13.29 -18.29
C ARG A 162 3.10 12.07 -17.47
N LEU A 163 3.02 12.20 -16.16
CA LEU A 163 2.77 11.09 -15.23
C LEU A 163 1.53 10.29 -15.64
N ASN A 164 0.42 10.97 -15.93
CA ASN A 164 -0.85 10.36 -16.27
C ASN A 164 -1.08 10.16 -17.78
N ARG A 165 -0.27 10.83 -18.63
CA ARG A 165 -0.42 10.80 -20.10
C ARG A 165 0.96 10.69 -20.77
N PRO A 166 1.59 9.51 -20.74
CA PRO A 166 2.88 9.31 -21.40
C PRO A 166 2.72 9.40 -22.93
N LEU A 167 3.72 9.94 -23.60
CA LEU A 167 3.72 9.99 -25.11
C LEU A 167 3.81 8.59 -25.71
N ILE A 168 4.66 7.76 -25.11
CA ILE A 168 4.84 6.36 -25.51
C ILE A 168 4.62 5.53 -24.24
N TYR A 169 3.70 4.58 -24.32
CA TYR A 169 3.41 3.70 -23.19
C TYR A 169 4.27 2.45 -23.23
N ASN A 170 4.90 2.18 -22.09
CA ASN A 170 5.56 0.93 -21.79
C ASN A 170 5.09 0.46 -20.40
N GLY A 171 4.39 -0.68 -20.34
CA GLY A 171 3.81 -1.18 -19.10
C GLY A 171 4.83 -1.44 -18.00
N LEU A 172 6.03 -1.94 -18.35
CA LEU A 172 7.10 -2.14 -17.37
C LEU A 172 7.60 -0.81 -16.82
N TRP A 173 7.69 0.21 -17.66
CA TRP A 173 8.05 1.55 -17.25
C TRP A 173 6.98 2.17 -16.34
N ALA A 174 5.71 2.09 -16.73
CA ALA A 174 4.59 2.55 -15.91
C ALA A 174 4.58 1.90 -14.52
N TYR A 175 4.84 0.59 -14.46
CA TYR A 175 5.00 -0.13 -13.20
C TYR A 175 6.19 0.40 -12.36
N LYS A 176 7.36 0.57 -12.97
CA LYS A 176 8.54 1.12 -12.29
C LYS A 176 8.27 2.52 -11.73
N VAL A 177 7.64 3.39 -12.55
CA VAL A 177 7.26 4.75 -12.15
C VAL A 177 6.25 4.71 -10.99
N SER A 178 5.24 3.83 -11.03
CA SER A 178 4.28 3.70 -9.93
C SER A 178 4.96 3.28 -8.61
N LYS A 179 6.01 2.45 -8.68
CA LYS A 179 6.75 2.03 -7.49
C LYS A 179 7.72 3.11 -6.97
N LEU A 180 8.28 3.94 -7.85
CA LEU A 180 9.00 5.15 -7.47
C LEU A 180 8.05 6.16 -6.80
N ALA A 181 6.87 6.36 -7.38
CA ALA A 181 5.84 7.24 -6.81
C ALA A 181 5.45 6.82 -5.38
N ASN A 182 5.38 5.52 -5.10
CA ASN A 182 5.10 5.01 -3.75
C ASN A 182 6.22 5.34 -2.74
N VAL A 183 7.50 5.33 -3.14
CA VAL A 183 8.60 5.74 -2.24
C VAL A 183 8.57 7.24 -2.01
N LEU A 184 8.39 8.05 -3.06
CA LEU A 184 8.27 9.52 -2.97
C LEU A 184 7.06 9.93 -2.12
N PHE A 185 5.92 9.26 -2.28
CA PHE A 185 4.73 9.47 -1.46
C PHE A 185 5.03 9.25 0.02
N SER A 186 5.68 8.13 0.35
CA SER A 186 6.03 7.82 1.74
C SER A 186 7.02 8.85 2.32
N LEU A 187 7.95 9.37 1.51
CA LEU A 187 8.89 10.42 1.90
C LEU A 187 8.15 11.72 2.27
N GLU A 188 7.28 12.19 1.40
CA GLU A 188 6.53 13.43 1.64
C GLU A 188 5.55 13.26 2.80
N LEU A 189 4.84 12.14 2.85
CA LEU A 189 3.93 11.84 3.96
C LEU A 189 4.67 11.85 5.31
N ASN A 190 5.81 11.18 5.39
CA ASN A 190 6.58 11.13 6.64
C ASN A 190 7.11 12.52 7.05
N SER A 191 7.50 13.35 6.09
CA SER A 191 7.87 14.75 6.34
C SER A 191 6.69 15.53 6.93
N ARG A 192 5.50 15.42 6.35
CA ARG A 192 4.27 16.07 6.85
C ARG A 192 3.86 15.60 8.22
N LEU A 193 3.92 14.28 8.48
CA LEU A 193 3.61 13.72 9.79
C LEU A 193 4.54 14.24 10.90
N ARG A 194 5.84 14.39 10.59
CA ARG A 194 6.82 14.98 11.51
C ARG A 194 6.56 16.44 11.77
N LEU A 195 6.32 17.23 10.73
CA LEU A 195 6.00 18.65 10.86
C LEU A 195 4.74 18.89 11.69
N ALA A 196 3.75 18.01 11.56
CA ALA A 196 2.54 18.03 12.37
C ALA A 196 2.73 17.47 13.80
N GLY A 197 3.93 17.05 14.18
CA GLY A 197 4.24 16.54 15.51
C GLY A 197 3.51 15.25 15.88
N THR A 198 3.04 14.46 14.89
CA THR A 198 2.28 13.23 15.17
C THR A 198 3.20 12.04 15.44
N PRO A 199 2.76 11.04 16.24
CA PRO A 199 3.50 9.81 16.45
C PRO A 199 3.44 8.84 15.27
N ALA A 200 2.59 9.12 14.27
CA ALA A 200 2.45 8.28 13.09
C ALA A 200 3.70 8.32 12.20
N ARG A 201 4.00 7.20 11.54
CA ARG A 201 5.16 7.07 10.63
C ARG A 201 4.76 6.38 9.34
N ALA A 202 5.37 6.82 8.24
CA ALA A 202 5.17 6.26 6.90
C ALA A 202 6.44 5.55 6.42
N PHE A 203 6.27 4.37 5.85
CA PHE A 203 7.35 3.51 5.34
C PHE A 203 7.04 3.03 3.94
N ALA A 204 8.07 2.97 3.11
CA ALA A 204 8.06 2.27 1.83
C ALA A 204 8.76 0.91 2.01
N LEU A 205 8.13 -0.17 1.56
CA LEU A 205 8.62 -1.53 1.69
C LEU A 205 8.95 -2.13 0.33
N ASP A 206 10.17 -2.65 0.16
CA ASP A 206 10.54 -3.50 -0.97
C ASP A 206 10.33 -4.97 -0.58
N PRO A 207 9.35 -5.65 -1.17
CA PRO A 207 9.09 -7.05 -0.85
C PRO A 207 10.16 -8.00 -1.40
N GLY A 208 11.11 -7.49 -2.20
CA GLY A 208 12.02 -8.32 -2.97
C GLY A 208 11.33 -8.98 -4.17
N LEU A 209 11.94 -10.05 -4.67
CA LEU A 209 11.34 -10.88 -5.71
C LEU A 209 10.39 -11.88 -5.06
N VAL A 210 9.08 -11.76 -5.31
CA VAL A 210 8.04 -12.57 -4.66
C VAL A 210 7.27 -13.36 -5.71
N ASN A 211 6.92 -14.59 -5.35
CA ASN A 211 6.04 -15.43 -6.14
C ASN A 211 4.59 -14.95 -6.03
N THR A 212 4.19 -13.98 -6.88
CA THR A 212 2.83 -13.43 -6.91
C THR A 212 2.21 -13.54 -8.29
N GLU A 213 0.90 -13.40 -8.36
CA GLU A 213 0.13 -13.41 -9.63
C GLU A 213 0.14 -12.06 -10.36
N ILE A 214 0.84 -11.04 -9.86
CA ILE A 214 1.00 -9.75 -10.54
C ILE A 214 1.63 -10.02 -11.91
N GLY A 215 0.97 -9.58 -12.99
CA GLY A 215 1.49 -9.73 -14.35
C GLY A 215 1.11 -11.01 -15.10
N LEU A 216 0.47 -12.00 -14.49
CA LEU A 216 -0.06 -13.16 -15.23
C LEU A 216 -1.31 -12.84 -16.06
N LYS A 217 -1.98 -11.73 -15.78
CA LYS A 217 -3.21 -11.27 -16.45
C LYS A 217 -2.97 -10.30 -17.60
N THR A 218 -1.74 -10.21 -18.11
CA THR A 218 -1.30 -9.10 -18.97
C THR A 218 -1.73 -9.19 -20.44
N GLY A 219 -2.26 -10.33 -20.88
CA GLY A 219 -2.65 -10.53 -22.31
C GLY A 219 -1.47 -10.50 -23.30
N ASP A 220 -0.24 -10.21 -22.86
CA ASP A 220 0.99 -10.21 -23.65
C ASP A 220 1.87 -11.40 -23.26
N ARG A 221 2.16 -12.28 -24.26
CA ARG A 221 2.93 -13.51 -24.04
C ARG A 221 4.35 -13.28 -23.53
N LEU A 222 5.00 -12.19 -23.98
CA LEU A 222 6.39 -11.90 -23.58
C LEU A 222 6.46 -11.42 -22.12
N SER A 223 5.59 -10.50 -21.73
CA SER A 223 5.48 -10.05 -20.34
C SER A 223 5.11 -11.21 -19.41
N ALA A 224 4.17 -12.08 -19.83
CA ALA A 224 3.79 -13.25 -19.05
C ALA A 224 4.97 -14.21 -18.85
N LEU A 225 5.84 -14.39 -19.85
CA LEU A 225 7.04 -15.24 -19.74
C LEU A 225 8.05 -14.65 -18.74
N VAL A 226 8.30 -13.36 -18.80
CA VAL A 226 9.18 -12.65 -17.85
C VAL A 226 8.66 -12.77 -16.42
N TRP A 227 7.35 -12.56 -16.22
CA TRP A 227 6.73 -12.71 -14.91
C TRP A 227 6.72 -14.16 -14.42
N LYS A 228 6.50 -15.14 -15.30
CA LYS A 228 6.58 -16.57 -14.97
C LYS A 228 7.99 -16.98 -14.52
N TYR A 229 9.02 -16.46 -15.19
CA TYR A 229 10.42 -16.70 -14.80
C TYR A 229 10.76 -16.05 -13.45
N ARG A 230 10.36 -14.79 -13.24
CA ARG A 230 10.55 -14.08 -11.98
C ARG A 230 9.82 -14.76 -10.82
N ARG A 231 8.62 -15.28 -11.08
CA ARG A 231 7.82 -16.02 -10.10
C ARG A 231 8.53 -17.28 -9.60
N ARG A 232 9.17 -18.05 -10.49
CA ARG A 232 9.88 -19.28 -10.11
C ARG A 232 11.07 -19.07 -9.18
N ARG A 233 11.67 -17.88 -9.20
CA ARG A 233 12.80 -17.48 -8.35
C ARG A 233 12.39 -16.59 -7.18
N GLY A 234 11.12 -16.26 -7.08
CA GLY A 234 10.59 -15.41 -6.02
C GLY A 234 10.46 -16.13 -4.69
N ALA A 235 10.74 -15.42 -3.61
CA ALA A 235 10.49 -15.88 -2.25
C ALA A 235 8.99 -16.12 -2.01
N SER A 236 8.66 -16.90 -0.99
CA SER A 236 7.27 -17.06 -0.52
C SER A 236 6.70 -15.68 -0.11
N PRO A 237 5.40 -15.41 -0.36
CA PRO A 237 4.72 -14.20 0.10
C PRO A 237 4.74 -13.98 1.63
N GLU A 238 5.03 -15.01 2.39
CA GLU A 238 5.22 -14.94 3.85
C GLU A 238 6.42 -14.07 4.25
N VAL A 239 7.49 -14.05 3.44
CA VAL A 239 8.69 -13.27 3.74
C VAL A 239 8.37 -11.76 3.83
N PRO A 240 7.78 -11.12 2.80
CA PRO A 240 7.37 -9.72 2.92
C PRO A 240 6.24 -9.48 3.94
N ALA A 241 5.38 -10.47 4.21
CA ALA A 241 4.38 -10.37 5.28
C ALA A 241 5.04 -10.25 6.66
N LYS A 242 6.13 -10.99 6.92
CA LYS A 242 6.93 -10.84 8.15
C LYS A 242 7.53 -9.43 8.27
N MET A 243 7.96 -8.81 7.15
CA MET A 243 8.44 -7.43 7.16
C MET A 243 7.31 -6.44 7.48
N ILE A 244 6.11 -6.66 6.93
CA ILE A 244 4.93 -5.84 7.26
C ILE A 244 4.62 -5.96 8.76
N LEU A 245 4.59 -7.18 9.30
CA LEU A 245 4.38 -7.40 10.72
C LEU A 245 5.47 -6.71 11.55
N TYR A 246 6.74 -6.84 11.17
CA TYR A 246 7.86 -6.17 11.84
C TYR A 246 7.66 -4.65 11.91
N LEU A 247 7.38 -3.98 10.77
CA LEU A 247 7.16 -2.54 10.73
C LEU A 247 5.90 -2.10 11.51
N ALA A 248 4.91 -2.97 11.59
CA ALA A 248 3.66 -2.72 12.29
C ALA A 248 3.78 -2.86 13.83
N SER A 249 4.65 -3.76 14.31
CA SER A 249 4.71 -4.15 15.73
C SER A 249 5.82 -3.47 16.52
N GLN A 250 6.88 -2.95 15.88
CA GLN A 250 7.99 -2.35 16.61
C GLN A 250 7.60 -1.05 17.31
N ALA A 251 7.88 -0.96 18.60
CA ALA A 251 7.62 0.24 19.41
C ALA A 251 8.49 1.42 18.95
N ALA A 252 9.77 1.17 18.65
CA ALA A 252 10.70 2.16 18.12
C ALA A 252 11.32 1.64 16.82
N LEU A 253 11.20 2.43 15.78
CA LEU A 253 11.85 2.19 14.48
C LEU A 253 12.82 3.33 14.19
N PRO A 254 13.96 3.02 13.54
CA PRO A 254 14.79 4.08 12.95
C PRO A 254 13.99 4.96 12.00
N ASP A 255 14.42 6.19 11.83
CA ASP A 255 13.76 7.19 10.97
C ASP A 255 13.90 6.91 9.48
N ASP A 256 14.37 5.74 9.12
CA ASP A 256 14.57 5.31 7.75
C ASP A 256 13.25 5.04 7.04
N LEU A 257 13.14 5.59 5.84
CA LEU A 257 11.93 5.54 5.04
C LEU A 257 11.74 4.20 4.31
N TYR A 258 12.83 3.62 3.78
CA TYR A 258 12.77 2.52 2.82
C TYR A 258 13.37 1.25 3.42
N TRP A 259 12.57 0.17 3.40
CA TRP A 259 12.88 -1.07 4.11
C TRP A 259 12.87 -2.28 3.20
N ARG A 260 13.82 -3.19 3.43
CA ARG A 260 13.87 -4.51 2.82
C ARG A 260 14.54 -5.50 3.78
N ASP A 261 14.02 -6.73 3.84
CA ASP A 261 14.55 -7.80 4.69
C ASP A 261 14.65 -7.38 6.17
N CYS A 262 13.62 -6.69 6.69
CA CYS A 262 13.54 -6.10 8.04
C CYS A 262 14.72 -5.17 8.38
N ARG A 263 15.33 -4.55 7.39
CA ARG A 263 16.46 -3.61 7.54
C ARG A 263 16.23 -2.34 6.71
N PRO A 264 16.66 -1.19 7.20
CA PRO A 264 16.71 0.01 6.40
C PRO A 264 17.60 -0.17 5.18
N LYS A 265 17.21 0.44 4.07
CA LYS A 265 17.97 0.47 2.82
C LYS A 265 17.91 1.88 2.22
N THR A 266 18.95 2.26 1.53
CA THR A 266 18.96 3.50 0.75
C THR A 266 18.11 3.30 -0.51
N PRO A 267 17.05 4.11 -0.74
CA PRO A 267 16.27 4.06 -1.97
C PRO A 267 17.04 4.67 -3.15
N SER A 268 16.47 4.62 -4.36
CA SER A 268 17.10 5.26 -5.54
C SER A 268 17.31 6.76 -5.32
N TRP A 269 18.26 7.36 -6.04
CA TRP A 269 18.58 8.77 -5.92
C TRP A 269 17.36 9.70 -6.17
N GLN A 270 16.46 9.33 -7.10
CA GLN A 270 15.22 10.07 -7.33
C GLN A 270 14.26 10.00 -6.13
N ALA A 271 14.19 8.85 -5.50
CA ALA A 271 13.34 8.63 -4.33
C ALA A 271 13.83 9.38 -3.08
N GLN A 272 15.04 9.94 -3.12
CA GLN A 272 15.61 10.76 -2.04
C GLN A 272 15.41 12.27 -2.26
N ARG A 273 14.68 12.68 -3.31
CA ARG A 273 14.46 14.10 -3.66
C ARG A 273 13.20 14.67 -3.01
N PRO A 274 13.31 15.52 -1.98
CA PRO A 274 12.15 16.11 -1.31
C PRO A 274 11.33 17.04 -2.22
N ASP A 275 11.99 17.75 -3.14
CA ASP A 275 11.34 18.62 -4.12
C ASP A 275 10.43 17.81 -5.07
N LEU A 276 10.92 16.66 -5.55
CA LEU A 276 10.17 15.76 -6.41
C LEU A 276 9.00 15.10 -5.64
N ALA A 277 9.21 14.73 -4.38
CA ALA A 277 8.19 14.15 -3.54
C ALA A 277 7.04 15.14 -3.27
N ARG A 278 7.36 16.41 -3.00
CA ARG A 278 6.38 17.49 -2.82
C ARG A 278 5.59 17.75 -4.10
N GLN A 279 6.25 17.86 -5.25
CA GLN A 279 5.58 18.05 -6.54
C GLN A 279 4.66 16.89 -6.89
N LEU A 280 5.09 15.64 -6.63
CA LEU A 280 4.25 14.46 -6.81
C LEU A 280 3.02 14.49 -5.91
N TRP A 281 3.18 14.91 -4.65
CA TRP A 281 2.07 15.06 -3.71
C TRP A 281 1.01 16.05 -4.22
N GLU A 282 1.43 17.22 -4.70
CA GLU A 282 0.55 18.25 -5.26
C GLU A 282 -0.23 17.72 -6.48
N ILE A 283 0.47 17.10 -7.42
CA ILE A 283 -0.14 16.50 -8.62
C ILE A 283 -1.12 15.38 -8.23
N SER A 284 -0.75 14.54 -7.26
CA SER A 284 -1.62 13.47 -6.78
C SER A 284 -2.86 14.04 -6.09
N SER A 285 -2.73 15.11 -5.32
CA SER A 285 -3.88 15.82 -4.71
C SER A 285 -4.82 16.37 -5.77
N GLN A 286 -4.30 17.01 -6.82
CA GLN A 286 -5.10 17.53 -7.93
C GLN A 286 -5.80 16.40 -8.71
N LEU A 287 -5.09 15.34 -9.06
CA LEU A 287 -5.65 14.22 -9.82
C LEU A 287 -6.67 13.40 -9.02
N CYS A 288 -6.54 13.36 -7.71
CA CYS A 288 -7.50 12.75 -6.81
C CYS A 288 -8.63 13.72 -6.38
N ALA A 289 -8.66 14.96 -6.88
CA ALA A 289 -9.62 15.98 -6.49
C ALA A 289 -9.73 16.17 -4.96
N ILE A 290 -8.59 16.16 -4.28
CA ILE A 290 -8.49 16.49 -2.85
C ILE A 290 -8.33 18.01 -2.76
N GLN A 291 -9.24 18.68 -2.06
CA GLN A 291 -9.11 20.10 -1.81
C GLN A 291 -7.82 20.37 -1.01
N ALA A 292 -7.12 21.46 -1.33
CA ALA A 292 -5.98 21.90 -0.54
C ALA A 292 -6.45 22.12 0.90
N GLU A 293 -5.79 21.52 1.87
CA GLU A 293 -6.00 21.88 3.27
C GLU A 293 -5.63 23.36 3.40
N ASN A 294 -6.57 24.19 3.81
CA ASN A 294 -6.25 25.54 4.24
C ASN A 294 -5.17 25.41 5.32
N GLN A 295 -3.95 25.83 4.98
CA GLN A 295 -2.93 26.10 5.97
C GLN A 295 -3.40 27.34 6.71
N GLU A 296 -4.32 27.18 7.66
CA GLU A 296 -4.57 28.19 8.66
C GLU A 296 -3.32 28.25 9.56
N LYS A 297 -2.77 29.43 9.61
CA LYS A 297 -1.56 29.88 10.30
C LYS A 297 -1.60 29.60 11.80
#